data_cd6ce9034e832d9bb076be3d7e57a0ff
#
_entry.id   cd6ce9034e832d9bb076be3d7e57a0ff
#
_cell.length_a   1.000
_cell.length_b   1.000
_cell.length_c   1.000
_cell.angle_alpha   90.00
_cell.angle_beta   90.00
_cell.angle_gamma   90.00
#
_symmetry.space_group_name_H-M   'P 1'
#
loop_
_entity.id
_entity.type
_entity.pdbx_description
1 polymer ?
#
loop_
_entity_poly.entity_id
_entity_poly.type
_entity_poly.pdbx_seq_one_letter_code
_entity_poly.pdbx_strand_id
1 'polypeptide(L)'
;IPAFKILTLDQIIYHASSVVRGVKRALVVVDLPFGSYQSNSGEALRSAIRIMKESGAHAVKMEGGSEIKESIVRILNAGIPVMGHLGLTPQSIYKFGTYSVRAKEEEEAKRLVEDAKLLDELGCFGIVLEKIPAKISKIVTSSISSPVIGIGAGSDVDGQVLVTHDLVGLTTEFNPRFLRRYVDLNEIMTKAIKNYIKDVKNIDFPNQDEQY
;
A
#
# COMPACT_ATOMS: atom_id res chain seq x y z
N ILE A 1 16.28 8.52 -0.24
CA ILE A 1 15.47 7.82 -1.28
C ILE A 1 14.30 7.18 -0.55
N PRO A 2 13.04 7.38 -0.98
CA PRO A 2 11.88 6.73 -0.37
C PRO A 2 12.01 5.20 -0.38
N ALA A 3 11.71 4.56 0.74
CA ALA A 3 11.92 3.12 0.95
C ALA A 3 11.27 2.24 -0.15
N PHE A 4 10.07 2.59 -0.60
CA PHE A 4 9.34 1.84 -1.64
C PHE A 4 10.03 1.83 -3.02
N LYS A 5 11.01 2.73 -3.28
CA LYS A 5 11.78 2.75 -4.54
C LYS A 5 13.02 1.85 -4.54
N ILE A 6 13.42 1.36 -3.39
CA ILE A 6 14.62 0.51 -3.27
C ILE A 6 14.26 -0.97 -3.07
N LEU A 7 12.99 -1.29 -2.86
CA LEU A 7 12.54 -2.66 -2.68
C LEU A 7 12.65 -3.44 -4.00
N THR A 8 13.31 -4.57 -3.93
CA THR A 8 13.36 -5.52 -5.05
C THR A 8 12.13 -6.42 -5.07
N LEU A 9 11.89 -7.06 -6.20
CA LEU A 9 10.81 -8.04 -6.33
C LEU A 9 11.00 -9.20 -5.33
N ASP A 10 12.23 -9.65 -5.10
CA ASP A 10 12.54 -10.74 -4.16
C ASP A 10 12.21 -10.35 -2.71
N GLN A 11 12.51 -9.11 -2.32
CA GLN A 11 12.14 -8.60 -1.00
C GLN A 11 10.63 -8.52 -0.82
N ILE A 12 9.89 -8.06 -1.82
CA ILE A 12 8.43 -8.04 -1.79
C ILE A 12 7.87 -9.47 -1.66
N ILE A 13 8.38 -10.43 -2.42
CA ILE A 13 7.97 -11.84 -2.35
C ILE A 13 8.25 -12.40 -0.94
N TYR A 14 9.41 -12.12 -0.36
CA TYR A 14 9.74 -12.53 1.00
C TYR A 14 8.74 -12.01 2.05
N HIS A 15 8.41 -10.72 2.00
CA HIS A 15 7.43 -10.12 2.90
C HIS A 15 6.01 -10.66 2.64
N ALA A 16 5.61 -10.77 1.38
CA ALA A 16 4.32 -11.31 0.99
C ALA A 16 4.11 -12.74 1.49
N SER A 17 5.13 -13.60 1.37
CA SER A 17 5.10 -14.97 1.89
C SER A 17 4.90 -15.00 3.41
N SER A 18 5.48 -14.04 4.14
CA SER A 18 5.30 -13.92 5.59
C SER A 18 3.87 -13.52 5.94
N VAL A 19 3.28 -12.58 5.20
CA VAL A 19 1.88 -12.15 5.37
C VAL A 19 0.92 -13.29 5.06
N VAL A 20 1.12 -14.00 3.94
CA VAL A 20 0.28 -15.14 3.53
C VAL A 20 0.24 -16.22 4.61
N ARG A 21 1.38 -16.56 5.24
CA ARG A 21 1.40 -17.54 6.34
C ARG A 21 0.61 -17.10 7.57
N GLY A 22 0.52 -15.81 7.83
CA GLY A 22 -0.19 -15.26 9.00
C GLY A 22 -1.67 -15.00 8.77
N VAL A 23 -2.08 -14.78 7.53
CA VAL A 23 -3.46 -14.40 7.17
C VAL A 23 -4.33 -15.66 6.98
N LYS A 24 -5.54 -15.65 7.59
CA LYS A 24 -6.48 -16.77 7.48
C LYS A 24 -7.76 -16.42 6.70
N ARG A 25 -8.17 -15.16 6.65
CA ARG A 25 -9.45 -14.72 6.10
C ARG A 25 -9.35 -13.63 5.06
N ALA A 26 -8.41 -12.70 5.24
CA ALA A 26 -8.30 -11.55 4.36
C ALA A 26 -7.69 -11.91 3.00
N LEU A 27 -8.09 -11.18 1.97
CA LEU A 27 -7.44 -11.20 0.68
C LEU A 27 -6.04 -10.57 0.81
N VAL A 28 -5.01 -11.27 0.35
CA VAL A 28 -3.64 -10.74 0.30
C VAL A 28 -3.37 -10.20 -1.09
N VAL A 29 -3.21 -8.90 -1.17
CA VAL A 29 -2.87 -8.17 -2.40
C VAL A 29 -1.44 -7.65 -2.28
N VAL A 30 -0.60 -7.90 -3.26
CA VAL A 30 0.83 -7.56 -3.23
C VAL A 30 1.14 -6.48 -4.25
N ASP A 31 1.75 -5.40 -3.79
CA ASP A 31 2.23 -4.33 -4.66
C ASP A 31 3.39 -4.80 -5.54
N LEU A 32 3.26 -4.60 -6.85
CA LEU A 32 4.40 -4.69 -7.74
C LEU A 32 5.37 -3.54 -7.43
N PRO A 33 6.66 -3.82 -7.11
CA PRO A 33 7.61 -2.77 -6.77
C PRO A 33 7.98 -1.92 -7.98
N PHE A 34 8.46 -0.71 -7.73
CA PHE A 34 8.93 0.19 -8.77
C PHE A 34 10.00 -0.48 -9.65
N GLY A 35 9.86 -0.34 -10.95
CA GLY A 35 10.77 -0.93 -11.95
C GLY A 35 10.36 -2.33 -12.42
N SER A 36 9.38 -2.98 -11.77
CA SER A 36 8.97 -4.34 -12.11
C SER A 36 7.82 -4.44 -13.13
N TYR A 37 7.18 -3.30 -13.48
CA TYR A 37 6.04 -3.29 -14.40
C TYR A 37 5.97 -2.06 -15.33
N GLN A 38 6.80 -1.03 -15.08
CA GLN A 38 6.74 0.20 -15.85
C GLN A 38 7.47 0.12 -17.19
N SER A 39 8.42 -0.79 -17.35
CA SER A 39 9.25 -0.89 -18.56
C SER A 39 8.48 -1.45 -19.76
N ASN A 40 7.75 -2.55 -19.56
CA ASN A 40 6.91 -3.18 -20.57
C ASN A 40 5.96 -4.22 -19.96
N SER A 41 4.90 -4.56 -20.70
CA SER A 41 3.86 -5.49 -20.26
C SER A 41 4.33 -6.93 -20.08
N GLY A 42 5.41 -7.34 -20.76
CA GLY A 42 6.01 -8.67 -20.61
C GLY A 42 6.73 -8.82 -19.28
N GLU A 43 7.45 -7.80 -18.82
CA GLU A 43 8.07 -7.79 -17.49
C GLU A 43 7.04 -7.68 -16.38
N ALA A 44 6.01 -6.85 -16.58
CA ALA A 44 4.89 -6.76 -15.66
C ALA A 44 4.25 -8.14 -15.40
N LEU A 45 3.98 -8.89 -16.45
CA LEU A 45 3.43 -10.24 -16.34
C LEU A 45 4.40 -11.20 -15.63
N ARG A 46 5.69 -11.20 -15.99
CA ARG A 46 6.69 -12.05 -15.32
C ARG A 46 6.78 -11.77 -13.83
N SER A 47 6.77 -10.49 -13.44
CA SER A 47 6.81 -10.05 -12.05
C SER A 47 5.55 -10.48 -11.29
N ALA A 48 4.37 -10.32 -11.88
CA ALA A 48 3.11 -10.76 -11.30
C ALA A 48 3.07 -12.29 -11.11
N ILE A 49 3.50 -13.08 -12.11
CA ILE A 49 3.59 -14.55 -12.02
C ILE A 49 4.51 -14.96 -10.88
N ARG A 50 5.67 -14.33 -10.73
CA ARG A 50 6.59 -14.62 -9.63
C ARG A 50 5.96 -14.36 -8.27
N ILE A 51 5.32 -13.20 -8.08
CA ILE A 51 4.61 -12.88 -6.83
C ILE A 51 3.60 -13.98 -6.52
N MET A 52 2.71 -14.31 -7.45
CA MET A 52 1.66 -15.31 -7.22
C MET A 52 2.22 -16.70 -6.88
N LYS A 53 3.21 -17.17 -7.64
CA LYS A 53 3.79 -18.51 -7.47
C LYS A 53 4.67 -18.64 -6.23
N GLU A 54 5.48 -17.62 -5.94
CA GLU A 54 6.51 -17.72 -4.91
C GLU A 54 6.00 -17.29 -3.53
N SER A 55 4.99 -16.40 -3.46
CA SER A 55 4.44 -15.94 -2.18
C SER A 55 3.13 -16.61 -1.78
N GLY A 56 2.36 -17.13 -2.74
CA GLY A 56 1.00 -17.61 -2.51
C GLY A 56 -0.03 -16.50 -2.31
N ALA A 57 0.27 -15.26 -2.72
CA ALA A 57 -0.66 -14.14 -2.69
C ALA A 57 -1.88 -14.39 -3.61
N HIS A 58 -2.95 -13.62 -3.40
CA HIS A 58 -4.21 -13.80 -4.12
C HIS A 58 -4.38 -12.82 -5.29
N ALA A 59 -3.69 -11.69 -5.27
CA ALA A 59 -3.77 -10.64 -6.28
C ALA A 59 -2.54 -9.75 -6.25
N VAL A 60 -2.39 -8.94 -7.30
CA VAL A 60 -1.35 -7.89 -7.35
C VAL A 60 -1.97 -6.49 -7.41
N LYS A 61 -1.22 -5.47 -6.96
CA LYS A 61 -1.60 -4.06 -7.08
C LYS A 61 -0.59 -3.29 -7.92
N MET A 62 -1.08 -2.33 -8.69
CA MET A 62 -0.27 -1.51 -9.59
C MET A 62 -0.69 -0.04 -9.50
N GLU A 63 0.30 0.86 -9.48
CA GLU A 63 0.10 2.30 -9.46
C GLU A 63 0.09 2.86 -10.88
N GLY A 64 -0.99 3.56 -11.24
CA GLY A 64 -1.19 4.20 -12.54
C GLY A 64 -2.55 3.89 -13.16
N GLY A 65 -2.88 4.63 -14.21
CA GLY A 65 -4.11 4.51 -14.99
C GLY A 65 -3.81 4.09 -16.43
N SER A 66 -4.21 4.94 -17.36
CA SER A 66 -4.08 4.70 -18.81
C SER A 66 -2.66 4.38 -19.29
N GLU A 67 -1.63 4.92 -18.61
CA GLU A 67 -0.23 4.71 -18.96
C GLU A 67 0.27 3.27 -18.73
N ILE A 68 -0.39 2.50 -17.85
CA ILE A 68 -0.05 1.09 -17.58
C ILE A 68 -1.12 0.10 -18.07
N LYS A 69 -2.08 0.58 -18.88
CA LYS A 69 -3.20 -0.21 -19.40
C LYS A 69 -2.75 -1.55 -20.00
N GLU A 70 -1.72 -1.55 -20.83
CA GLU A 70 -1.25 -2.77 -21.51
C GLU A 70 -0.74 -3.81 -20.50
N SER A 71 -0.03 -3.37 -19.46
CA SER A 71 0.45 -4.25 -18.38
C SER A 71 -0.70 -4.86 -17.60
N ILE A 72 -1.72 -4.07 -17.28
CA ILE A 72 -2.92 -4.54 -16.57
C ILE A 72 -3.66 -5.60 -17.39
N VAL A 73 -3.96 -5.30 -18.67
CA VAL A 73 -4.66 -6.23 -19.56
C VAL A 73 -3.90 -7.55 -19.69
N ARG A 74 -2.57 -7.49 -19.81
CA ARG A 74 -1.75 -8.69 -19.98
C ARG A 74 -1.74 -9.57 -18.72
N ILE A 75 -1.72 -8.96 -17.54
CA ILE A 75 -1.78 -9.68 -16.25
C ILE A 75 -3.17 -10.30 -16.05
N LEU A 76 -4.24 -9.53 -16.31
CA LEU A 76 -5.62 -10.03 -16.20
C LEU A 76 -5.89 -11.19 -17.17
N ASN A 77 -5.41 -11.10 -18.40
CA ASN A 77 -5.54 -12.20 -19.40
C ASN A 77 -4.78 -13.47 -19.00
N ALA A 78 -3.79 -13.38 -18.13
CA ALA A 78 -3.10 -14.51 -17.54
C ALA A 78 -3.85 -15.13 -16.33
N GLY A 79 -5.02 -14.58 -15.97
CA GLY A 79 -5.84 -15.06 -14.86
C GLY A 79 -5.41 -14.53 -13.48
N ILE A 80 -4.58 -13.48 -13.42
CA ILE A 80 -4.13 -12.87 -12.17
C ILE A 80 -5.00 -11.65 -11.87
N PRO A 81 -5.70 -11.60 -10.71
CA PRO A 81 -6.50 -10.46 -10.32
C PRO A 81 -5.62 -9.22 -10.07
N VAL A 82 -6.07 -8.06 -10.55
CA VAL A 82 -5.36 -6.77 -10.42
C VAL A 82 -6.20 -5.78 -9.63
N MET A 83 -5.59 -5.11 -8.66
CA MET A 83 -6.09 -3.92 -7.99
C MET A 83 -5.39 -2.70 -8.56
N GLY A 84 -6.15 -1.67 -8.94
CA GLY A 84 -5.60 -0.38 -9.37
C GLY A 84 -5.23 0.51 -8.19
N HIS A 85 -4.38 1.52 -8.44
CA HIS A 85 -4.05 2.55 -7.44
C HIS A 85 -3.87 3.91 -8.13
N LEU A 86 -4.71 4.87 -7.76
CA LEU A 86 -4.77 6.21 -8.33
C LEU A 86 -4.65 7.31 -7.25
N GLY A 87 -4.43 8.53 -7.69
CA GLY A 87 -4.21 9.69 -6.83
C GLY A 87 -2.74 9.93 -6.55
N LEU A 88 -2.35 10.05 -5.29
CA LEU A 88 -0.94 10.03 -4.92
C LEU A 88 -0.42 8.60 -5.06
N THR A 89 0.40 8.39 -6.06
CA THR A 89 1.09 7.12 -6.29
C THR A 89 2.54 7.26 -5.83
N PRO A 90 2.92 6.69 -4.67
CA PRO A 90 4.25 6.89 -4.08
C PRO A 90 5.40 6.54 -5.00
N GLN A 91 5.24 5.54 -5.87
CA GLN A 91 6.26 5.17 -6.86
C GLN A 91 6.53 6.28 -7.89
N SER A 92 5.58 7.19 -8.08
CA SER A 92 5.70 8.35 -9.00
C SER A 92 6.12 9.64 -8.29
N ILE A 93 6.59 9.59 -7.04
CA ILE A 93 6.87 10.77 -6.20
C ILE A 93 7.85 11.76 -6.83
N TYR A 94 8.84 11.28 -7.58
CA TYR A 94 9.79 12.17 -8.28
C TYR A 94 9.16 12.92 -9.45
N LYS A 95 8.15 12.33 -10.11
CA LYS A 95 7.33 13.02 -11.12
C LYS A 95 6.48 14.12 -10.48
N PHE A 96 5.95 13.88 -9.29
CA PHE A 96 5.11 14.85 -8.57
C PHE A 96 5.91 15.92 -7.83
N GLY A 97 7.15 15.63 -7.44
CA GLY A 97 8.02 16.53 -6.67
C GLY A 97 7.59 16.76 -5.22
N THR A 98 6.41 16.30 -4.82
CA THR A 98 5.82 16.53 -3.49
C THR A 98 4.79 15.47 -3.13
N TYR A 99 4.58 15.28 -1.81
CA TYR A 99 3.49 14.48 -1.25
C TYR A 99 2.17 15.26 -1.08
N SER A 100 1.93 16.30 -1.87
CA SER A 100 0.69 17.10 -1.80
C SER A 100 -0.53 16.27 -2.21
N VAL A 101 -1.72 16.73 -1.82
CA VAL A 101 -3.01 16.18 -2.25
C VAL A 101 -3.12 16.31 -3.76
N ARG A 102 -3.44 15.20 -4.45
CA ARG A 102 -3.60 15.11 -5.91
C ARG A 102 -5.03 15.46 -6.32
N ALA A 103 -5.26 15.60 -7.62
CA ALA A 103 -6.59 15.87 -8.19
C ALA A 103 -7.31 17.09 -7.57
N LYS A 104 -6.58 18.15 -7.24
CA LYS A 104 -7.14 19.43 -6.81
C LYS A 104 -7.59 20.27 -8.00
N GLU A 105 -6.79 20.24 -9.06
CA GLU A 105 -7.07 20.95 -10.30
C GLU A 105 -8.09 20.15 -11.13
N GLU A 106 -8.95 20.85 -11.84
CA GLU A 106 -10.08 20.26 -12.58
C GLU A 106 -9.63 19.22 -13.61
N GLU A 107 -8.59 19.50 -14.37
CA GLU A 107 -8.04 18.59 -15.38
C GLU A 107 -7.48 17.31 -14.76
N GLU A 108 -6.77 17.43 -13.64
CA GLU A 108 -6.26 16.26 -12.93
C GLU A 108 -7.38 15.44 -12.31
N ALA A 109 -8.41 16.08 -11.76
CA ALA A 109 -9.59 15.43 -11.22
C ALA A 109 -10.36 14.67 -12.29
N LYS A 110 -10.58 15.29 -13.45
CA LYS A 110 -11.23 14.66 -14.60
C LYS A 110 -10.47 13.42 -15.06
N ARG A 111 -9.16 13.57 -15.26
CA ARG A 111 -8.30 12.45 -15.68
C ARG A 111 -8.34 11.31 -14.66
N LEU A 112 -8.33 11.60 -13.35
CA LEU A 112 -8.41 10.57 -12.31
C LEU A 112 -9.71 9.79 -12.39
N VAL A 113 -10.85 10.47 -12.64
CA VAL A 113 -12.16 9.81 -12.81
C VAL A 113 -12.18 8.96 -14.09
N GLU A 114 -11.60 9.44 -15.19
CA GLU A 114 -11.47 8.69 -16.45
C GLU A 114 -10.58 7.45 -16.28
N ASP A 115 -9.43 7.58 -15.59
CA ASP A 115 -8.55 6.46 -15.29
C ASP A 115 -9.24 5.42 -14.38
N ALA A 116 -10.02 5.86 -13.38
CA ALA A 116 -10.78 4.94 -12.52
C ALA A 116 -11.82 4.13 -13.32
N LYS A 117 -12.56 4.77 -14.22
CA LYS A 117 -13.50 4.09 -15.12
C LYS A 117 -12.79 3.10 -16.04
N LEU A 118 -11.65 3.51 -16.61
CA LEU A 118 -10.84 2.63 -17.44
C LEU A 118 -10.41 1.38 -16.66
N LEU A 119 -9.92 1.52 -15.43
CA LEU A 119 -9.49 0.39 -14.59
C LEU A 119 -10.66 -0.57 -14.27
N ASP A 120 -11.85 -0.03 -13.98
CA ASP A 120 -13.07 -0.80 -13.76
C ASP A 120 -13.47 -1.57 -15.03
N GLU A 121 -13.51 -0.90 -16.18
CA GLU A 121 -13.82 -1.50 -17.49
C GLU A 121 -12.82 -2.59 -17.91
N LEU A 122 -11.56 -2.47 -17.54
CA LEU A 122 -10.53 -3.48 -17.79
C LEU A 122 -10.71 -4.73 -16.92
N GLY A 123 -11.50 -4.64 -15.83
CA GLY A 123 -11.75 -5.75 -14.90
C GLY A 123 -10.83 -5.76 -13.68
N CYS A 124 -10.25 -4.63 -13.28
CA CYS A 124 -9.63 -4.52 -11.97
C CYS A 124 -10.69 -4.79 -10.88
N PHE A 125 -10.41 -5.67 -9.93
CA PHE A 125 -11.38 -6.07 -8.92
C PHE A 125 -11.57 -5.05 -7.78
N GLY A 126 -10.78 -3.99 -7.75
CA GLY A 126 -10.86 -2.89 -6.79
C GLY A 126 -9.84 -1.81 -7.11
N ILE A 127 -10.06 -0.61 -6.58
CA ILE A 127 -9.21 0.55 -6.82
C ILE A 127 -8.88 1.23 -5.50
N VAL A 128 -7.58 1.47 -5.26
CA VAL A 128 -7.12 2.32 -4.15
C VAL A 128 -7.11 3.78 -4.62
N LEU A 129 -7.66 4.67 -3.81
CA LEU A 129 -7.56 6.12 -3.98
C LEU A 129 -6.74 6.71 -2.83
N GLU A 130 -5.58 7.29 -3.16
CA GLU A 130 -4.71 7.87 -2.14
C GLU A 130 -4.63 9.39 -2.25
N LYS A 131 -4.86 10.06 -1.11
CA LYS A 131 -4.59 11.49 -0.87
C LYS A 131 -5.17 12.40 -1.95
N ILE A 132 -6.47 12.29 -2.15
CA ILE A 132 -7.29 13.10 -3.06
C ILE A 132 -8.43 13.79 -2.31
N PRO A 133 -9.06 14.85 -2.87
CA PRO A 133 -10.22 15.47 -2.24
C PRO A 133 -11.40 14.49 -2.09
N ALA A 134 -12.07 14.50 -0.93
CA ALA A 134 -13.23 13.64 -0.65
C ALA A 134 -14.35 13.76 -1.68
N LYS A 135 -14.55 14.98 -2.27
CA LYS A 135 -15.53 15.19 -3.34
C LYS A 135 -15.20 14.37 -4.58
N ILE A 136 -13.93 14.23 -4.93
CA ILE A 136 -13.51 13.46 -6.12
C ILE A 136 -13.62 11.96 -5.86
N SER A 137 -13.24 11.48 -4.68
CA SER A 137 -13.43 10.06 -4.33
C SER A 137 -14.90 9.65 -4.36
N LYS A 138 -15.81 10.50 -3.87
CA LYS A 138 -17.25 10.29 -3.99
C LYS A 138 -17.70 10.13 -5.43
N ILE A 139 -17.23 11.00 -6.34
CA ILE A 139 -17.55 10.92 -7.77
C ILE A 139 -17.04 9.58 -8.35
N VAL A 140 -15.82 9.19 -8.06
CA VAL A 140 -15.24 7.92 -8.51
C VAL A 140 -16.08 6.75 -8.01
N THR A 141 -16.30 6.65 -6.69
CA THR A 141 -17.05 5.54 -6.07
C THR A 141 -18.46 5.40 -6.66
N SER A 142 -19.11 6.53 -6.99
CA SER A 142 -20.44 6.52 -7.61
C SER A 142 -20.45 6.19 -9.10
N SER A 143 -19.30 6.19 -9.77
CA SER A 143 -19.21 6.06 -11.24
C SER A 143 -18.63 4.73 -11.72
N ILE A 144 -18.19 3.86 -10.81
CA ILE A 144 -17.62 2.54 -11.10
C ILE A 144 -18.31 1.45 -10.29
N SER A 145 -18.15 0.20 -10.69
CA SER A 145 -18.72 -0.98 -10.01
C SER A 145 -17.74 -1.65 -9.05
N SER A 146 -16.44 -1.52 -9.30
CA SER A 146 -15.38 -2.08 -8.46
C SER A 146 -15.29 -1.36 -7.12
N PRO A 147 -15.10 -2.07 -6.00
CA PRO A 147 -14.89 -1.47 -4.69
C PRO A 147 -13.74 -0.47 -4.66
N VAL A 148 -13.96 0.66 -3.99
CA VAL A 148 -12.98 1.72 -3.80
C VAL A 148 -12.45 1.70 -2.37
N ILE A 149 -11.14 1.63 -2.21
CA ILE A 149 -10.45 1.66 -0.92
C ILE A 149 -9.71 2.98 -0.78
N GLY A 150 -10.06 3.77 0.23
CA GLY A 150 -9.48 5.09 0.46
C GLY A 150 -8.33 5.10 1.47
N ILE A 151 -7.34 5.94 1.22
CA ILE A 151 -6.35 6.38 2.19
C ILE A 151 -6.11 7.88 2.01
N GLY A 152 -6.59 8.69 2.96
CA GLY A 152 -6.59 10.14 2.81
C GLY A 152 -7.49 10.64 1.66
N ALA A 153 -8.56 9.92 1.35
CA ALA A 153 -9.50 10.20 0.27
C ALA A 153 -10.94 10.52 0.77
N GLY A 154 -11.13 10.72 2.07
CA GLY A 154 -12.44 10.97 2.68
C GLY A 154 -13.18 9.68 3.01
N SER A 155 -14.46 9.81 3.40
CA SER A 155 -15.30 8.71 3.89
C SER A 155 -16.24 8.12 2.84
N ASP A 156 -16.45 8.79 1.71
CA ASP A 156 -17.35 8.36 0.64
C ASP A 156 -16.68 7.32 -0.28
N VAL A 157 -16.20 6.23 0.30
CA VAL A 157 -15.57 5.07 -0.35
C VAL A 157 -16.03 3.79 0.33
N ASP A 158 -15.85 2.63 -0.30
CA ASP A 158 -16.35 1.34 0.20
C ASP A 158 -15.51 0.77 1.35
N GLY A 159 -14.23 1.16 1.45
CA GLY A 159 -13.33 0.72 2.51
C GLY A 159 -12.20 1.70 2.76
N GLN A 160 -11.46 1.48 3.84
CA GLN A 160 -10.32 2.31 4.25
C GLN A 160 -9.09 1.44 4.51
N VAL A 161 -7.92 1.96 4.20
CA VAL A 161 -6.64 1.34 4.55
C VAL A 161 -5.72 2.34 5.25
N LEU A 162 -4.91 1.87 6.17
CA LEU A 162 -3.80 2.61 6.77
C LEU A 162 -2.56 1.73 6.80
N VAL A 163 -1.39 2.35 6.67
CA VAL A 163 -0.11 1.68 6.88
C VAL A 163 -0.02 1.24 8.34
N THR A 164 0.25 -0.03 8.58
CA THR A 164 0.27 -0.62 9.94
C THR A 164 1.19 0.14 10.90
N HIS A 165 2.41 0.48 10.47
CA HIS A 165 3.37 1.23 11.30
C HIS A 165 2.84 2.61 11.73
N ASP A 166 2.08 3.26 10.86
CA ASP A 166 1.46 4.55 11.14
C ASP A 166 0.27 4.38 12.08
N LEU A 167 -0.60 3.40 11.80
CA LEU A 167 -1.80 3.09 12.59
C LEU A 167 -1.46 2.78 14.05
N VAL A 168 -0.39 2.01 14.30
CA VAL A 168 0.03 1.62 15.65
C VAL A 168 1.07 2.55 16.27
N GLY A 169 1.41 3.67 15.63
CA GLY A 169 2.31 4.69 16.18
C GLY A 169 3.78 4.26 16.27
N LEU A 170 4.26 3.39 15.37
CA LEU A 170 5.69 3.09 15.26
C LEU A 170 6.44 4.19 14.50
N THR A 171 5.81 4.77 13.47
CA THR A 171 6.33 5.92 12.73
C THR A 171 5.98 7.22 13.46
N THR A 172 6.97 7.93 13.98
CA THR A 172 6.75 9.16 14.77
C THR A 172 6.79 10.43 13.94
N GLU A 173 7.63 10.48 12.90
CA GLU A 173 7.90 11.67 12.09
C GLU A 173 6.81 11.97 11.05
N PHE A 174 6.01 10.98 10.68
CA PHE A 174 4.96 11.12 9.68
C PHE A 174 3.60 11.35 10.36
N ASN A 175 3.03 12.54 10.21
CA ASN A 175 1.77 12.92 10.85
C ASN A 175 0.83 13.68 9.89
N PRO A 176 0.38 13.07 8.80
CA PRO A 176 -0.55 13.71 7.88
C PRO A 176 -1.95 13.82 8.50
N ARG A 177 -2.74 14.79 8.01
CA ARG A 177 -4.10 15.08 8.51
C ARG A 177 -5.03 13.86 8.52
N PHE A 178 -4.86 12.91 7.60
CA PHE A 178 -5.73 11.73 7.47
C PHE A 178 -5.34 10.57 8.39
N LEU A 179 -4.16 10.63 9.03
CA LEU A 179 -3.70 9.57 9.91
C LEU A 179 -4.33 9.71 11.30
N ARG A 180 -4.93 8.64 11.77
CA ARG A 180 -5.31 8.44 13.16
C ARG A 180 -4.45 7.31 13.73
N ARG A 181 -3.71 7.60 14.79
CA ARG A 181 -3.02 6.57 15.55
C ARG A 181 -3.97 6.00 16.60
N TYR A 182 -3.98 4.69 16.74
CA TYR A 182 -4.84 3.98 17.70
C TYR A 182 -4.08 3.56 18.95
N VAL A 183 -2.75 3.58 18.88
CA VAL A 183 -1.81 3.33 19.99
C VAL A 183 -0.49 4.01 19.68
N ASP A 184 0.36 4.23 20.68
CA ASP A 184 1.75 4.69 20.52
C ASP A 184 2.72 3.58 20.91
N LEU A 185 2.97 2.66 19.99
CA LEU A 185 3.93 1.57 20.21
C LEU A 185 5.38 2.06 20.31
N ASN A 186 5.71 3.19 19.69
CA ASN A 186 7.06 3.75 19.79
C ASN A 186 7.38 4.14 21.24
N GLU A 187 6.46 4.83 21.92
CA GLU A 187 6.62 5.18 23.33
C GLU A 187 6.70 3.94 24.23
N ILE A 188 5.76 3.00 24.04
CA ILE A 188 5.67 1.77 24.83
C ILE A 188 6.96 0.95 24.71
N MET A 189 7.43 0.70 23.49
CA MET A 189 8.64 -0.08 23.23
C MET A 189 9.89 0.63 23.75
N THR A 190 10.00 1.93 23.54
CA THR A 190 11.11 2.75 24.04
C THR A 190 11.19 2.69 25.56
N LYS A 191 10.06 2.79 26.27
CA LYS A 191 10.00 2.70 27.72
C LYS A 191 10.41 1.30 28.20
N ALA A 192 9.92 0.24 27.56
CA ALA A 192 10.27 -1.14 27.91
C ALA A 192 11.77 -1.38 27.76
N ILE A 193 12.38 -0.96 26.65
CA ILE A 193 13.82 -1.09 26.40
C ILE A 193 14.64 -0.30 27.45
N LYS A 194 14.21 0.93 27.77
CA LYS A 194 14.87 1.75 28.79
C LYS A 194 14.82 1.09 30.17
N ASN A 195 13.69 0.49 30.55
CA ASN A 195 13.57 -0.25 31.81
C ASN A 195 14.52 -1.46 31.85
N TYR A 196 14.50 -2.28 30.77
CA TYR A 196 15.42 -3.40 30.63
C TYR A 196 16.89 -2.98 30.80
N ILE A 197 17.31 -1.91 30.12
CA ILE A 197 18.68 -1.37 30.25
C ILE A 197 18.98 -0.93 31.67
N LYS A 198 18.01 -0.33 32.36
CA LYS A 198 18.16 0.09 33.77
C LYS A 198 18.33 -1.11 34.68
N ASP A 199 17.50 -2.13 34.51
CA ASP A 199 17.50 -3.32 35.35
C ASP A 199 18.81 -4.11 35.18
N VAL A 200 19.29 -4.27 33.94
CA VAL A 200 20.62 -4.87 33.69
C VAL A 200 21.76 -4.07 34.34
N LYS A 201 21.74 -2.73 34.22
CA LYS A 201 22.78 -1.88 34.83
C LYS A 201 22.76 -1.89 36.37
N ASN A 202 21.60 -2.10 36.97
CA ASN A 202 21.45 -2.17 38.42
C ASN A 202 21.63 -3.60 38.98
N ILE A 203 21.95 -4.57 38.11
CA ILE A 203 22.07 -5.99 38.48
C ILE A 203 20.74 -6.53 39.07
N ASP A 204 19.62 -6.00 38.62
CA ASP A 204 18.28 -6.43 38.98
C ASP A 204 17.71 -7.45 37.98
N PHE A 205 18.28 -7.50 36.77
CA PHE A 205 18.01 -8.53 35.78
C PHE A 205 19.34 -9.16 35.28
N PRO A 206 19.46 -10.52 35.23
CA PRO A 206 18.55 -11.49 35.88
C PRO A 206 18.69 -11.48 37.37
N ASN A 207 17.58 -11.58 38.09
CA ASN A 207 17.56 -11.80 39.54
C ASN A 207 17.71 -13.29 39.89
N GLN A 208 17.65 -13.66 41.21
CA GLN A 208 17.85 -15.04 41.64
C GLN A 208 16.81 -16.03 41.07
N ASP A 209 15.59 -15.59 40.82
CA ASP A 209 14.52 -16.44 40.26
C ASP A 209 14.61 -16.62 38.75
N GLU A 210 15.45 -15.84 38.09
CA GLU A 210 15.65 -15.83 36.64
C GLU A 210 16.98 -16.46 36.20
N GLN A 211 17.73 -17.07 37.18
CA GLN A 211 19.01 -17.76 36.94
C GLN A 211 18.82 -19.28 36.94
N TYR A 212 19.71 -20.00 36.24
CA TYR A 212 19.79 -21.46 36.25
C TYR A 212 20.98 -21.97 37.02
#